data_c64ab9cdae6ffdd700bcb83b362d7a7f
#
_entry.id   c64ab9cdae6ffdd700bcb83b362d7a7f
#
_cell.length_a   1.000
_cell.length_b   1.000
_cell.length_c   1.000
_cell.angle_alpha   90.00
_cell.angle_beta   90.00
_cell.angle_gamma   90.00
#
_symmetry.space_group_name_H-M   'P 1'
#
loop_
_entity.id
_entity.type
_entity.pdbx_description
1 polymer ?
#
loop_
_entity_poly.entity_id
_entity_poly.type
_entity_poly.pdbx_seq_one_letter_code
_entity_poly.pdbx_strand_id
1 'polypeptide(L)'
;MNKLSIKKISKEYDSKKIVSNVSIEVNTGEVIGLLGPNGAGKTTCFYMVTGLIPPKSGKIYINNKDITKLSIDERANLGIGYLAQEPSIFRGLSVNDNILAILEQREDINKKEKKEKLLELLKTFNIEHIKNTMGISLSGGERRRAEIARALASDPKFILLDEPFAGIDPISVIDIQDIIKKLKKNNIGILITDHNVRETLDVCDRSYILNNSKIIAEGKSKEIRSNEKVQKVYLGENFKM
;
A
#
# COMPACT_ATOMS: atom_id res chain seq x y z
N MET A 1 1.19 8.47 18.11
CA MET A 1 1.52 8.37 16.66
C MET A 1 2.41 7.17 16.49
N ASN A 2 2.02 6.22 15.61
CA ASN A 2 2.86 5.05 15.33
C ASN A 2 3.76 5.35 14.12
N LYS A 3 4.91 4.68 14.03
CA LYS A 3 5.91 4.87 12.98
C LYS A 3 6.39 3.53 12.44
N LEU A 4 6.34 3.36 11.13
CA LEU A 4 7.00 2.29 10.39
C LEU A 4 8.33 2.83 9.86
N SER A 5 9.45 2.24 10.30
CA SER A 5 10.79 2.68 9.92
C SER A 5 11.54 1.57 9.22
N ILE A 6 11.95 1.85 8.00
CA ILE A 6 12.77 0.99 7.16
C ILE A 6 14.17 1.62 7.13
N LYS A 7 15.18 0.91 7.62
CA LYS A 7 16.52 1.47 7.81
C LYS A 7 17.56 0.69 7.00
N LYS A 8 18.10 1.32 5.96
CA LYS A 8 19.23 0.85 5.15
C LYS A 8 19.04 -0.58 4.64
N ILE A 9 17.81 -0.94 4.22
CA ILE A 9 17.54 -2.28 3.68
C ILE A 9 18.23 -2.44 2.33
N SER A 10 18.72 -3.67 2.09
CA SER A 10 19.34 -4.06 0.82
C SER A 10 18.91 -5.47 0.44
N LYS A 11 18.81 -5.70 -0.87
CA LYS A 11 18.52 -7.01 -1.46
C LYS A 11 19.28 -7.17 -2.76
N GLU A 12 19.78 -8.38 -3.00
CA GLU A 12 20.41 -8.76 -4.26
C GLU A 12 19.94 -10.16 -4.67
N TYR A 13 19.94 -10.42 -5.97
CA TYR A 13 19.73 -11.71 -6.60
C TYR A 13 20.84 -11.91 -7.63
N ASP A 14 21.47 -13.07 -7.61
CA ASP A 14 22.57 -13.43 -8.55
C ASP A 14 23.61 -12.31 -8.70
N SER A 15 24.09 -11.77 -7.58
CA SER A 15 25.03 -10.65 -7.50
C SER A 15 24.52 -9.30 -8.04
N LYS A 16 23.29 -9.25 -8.57
CA LYS A 16 22.66 -7.99 -8.99
C LYS A 16 21.96 -7.31 -7.81
N LYS A 17 22.38 -6.09 -7.47
CA LYS A 17 21.72 -5.29 -6.43
C LYS A 17 20.38 -4.77 -6.95
N ILE A 18 19.29 -5.18 -6.32
CA ILE A 18 17.93 -4.73 -6.63
C ILE A 18 17.52 -3.57 -5.72
N VAL A 19 17.90 -3.65 -4.43
CA VAL A 19 17.70 -2.58 -3.45
C VAL A 19 19.01 -2.39 -2.71
N SER A 20 19.48 -1.16 -2.57
CA SER A 20 20.77 -0.83 -1.98
C SER A 20 20.65 0.31 -0.98
N ASN A 21 20.73 -0.03 0.31
CA ASN A 21 20.78 0.93 1.43
C ASN A 21 19.59 1.91 1.47
N VAL A 22 18.38 1.40 1.19
CA VAL A 22 17.14 2.17 1.15
C VAL A 22 16.62 2.39 2.56
N SER A 23 16.28 3.64 2.88
CA SER A 23 15.61 4.04 4.13
C SER A 23 14.33 4.79 3.81
N ILE A 24 13.23 4.44 4.50
CA ILE A 24 11.91 5.04 4.32
C ILE A 24 11.25 5.13 5.70
N GLU A 25 10.52 6.19 5.95
CA GLU A 25 9.71 6.34 7.16
C GLU A 25 8.26 6.66 6.79
N VAL A 26 7.33 6.01 7.48
CA VAL A 26 5.88 6.24 7.35
C VAL A 26 5.29 6.44 8.74
N ASN A 27 4.59 7.54 8.96
CA ASN A 27 3.86 7.78 10.20
C ASN A 27 2.37 7.46 10.00
N THR A 28 1.66 7.08 11.08
CA THR A 28 0.20 7.01 11.01
C THR A 28 -0.40 8.38 10.69
N GLY A 29 -1.41 8.41 9.79
CA GLY A 29 -2.00 9.65 9.28
C GLY A 29 -1.18 10.33 8.17
N GLU A 30 -0.21 9.62 7.57
CA GLU A 30 0.64 10.11 6.48
C GLU A 30 0.55 9.18 5.26
N VAL A 31 0.56 9.76 4.07
CA VAL A 31 0.66 9.04 2.79
C VAL A 31 2.04 9.27 2.18
N ILE A 32 2.80 8.20 2.03
CA ILE A 32 4.15 8.19 1.49
C ILE A 32 4.17 7.50 0.14
N GLY A 33 4.70 8.16 -0.88
CA GLY A 33 4.98 7.56 -2.19
C GLY A 33 6.37 6.92 -2.25
N LEU A 34 6.46 5.68 -2.76
CA LEU A 34 7.71 5.08 -3.21
C LEU A 34 7.65 4.96 -4.73
N LEU A 35 8.20 5.93 -5.42
CA LEU A 35 8.08 6.09 -6.87
C LEU A 35 9.41 5.81 -7.57
N GLY A 36 9.36 5.62 -8.88
CA GLY A 36 10.54 5.36 -9.70
C GLY A 36 10.23 4.50 -10.92
N PRO A 37 11.16 4.39 -11.87
CA PRO A 37 10.97 3.62 -13.10
C PRO A 37 10.74 2.12 -12.82
N ASN A 38 10.26 1.39 -13.85
CA ASN A 38 10.12 -0.05 -13.79
C ASN A 38 11.49 -0.71 -13.53
N GLY A 39 11.50 -1.74 -12.68
CA GLY A 39 12.74 -2.43 -12.28
C GLY A 39 13.62 -1.67 -11.27
N ALA A 40 13.18 -0.51 -10.76
CA ALA A 40 13.95 0.24 -9.75
C ALA A 40 14.06 -0.47 -8.38
N GLY A 41 13.18 -1.46 -8.10
CA GLY A 41 13.17 -2.22 -6.85
C GLY A 41 12.02 -1.90 -5.91
N LYS A 42 10.98 -1.17 -6.36
CA LYS A 42 9.81 -0.77 -5.54
C LYS A 42 9.10 -1.97 -4.92
N THR A 43 8.63 -2.91 -5.72
CA THR A 43 7.94 -4.12 -5.27
C THR A 43 8.84 -4.98 -4.35
N THR A 44 10.14 -5.03 -4.62
CA THR A 44 11.10 -5.71 -3.74
C THR A 44 11.17 -5.04 -2.36
N CYS A 45 11.12 -3.70 -2.29
CA CYS A 45 11.01 -2.98 -1.02
C CYS A 45 9.71 -3.35 -0.28
N PHE A 46 8.58 -3.39 -0.98
CA PHE A 46 7.28 -3.81 -0.42
C PHE A 46 7.35 -5.24 0.14
N TYR A 47 7.89 -6.18 -0.61
CA TYR A 47 8.04 -7.58 -0.16
C TYR A 47 8.93 -7.72 1.07
N MET A 48 9.98 -6.89 1.18
CA MET A 48 10.80 -6.86 2.40
C MET A 48 10.03 -6.28 3.59
N VAL A 49 9.20 -5.24 3.37
CA VAL A 49 8.41 -4.61 4.44
C VAL A 49 7.26 -5.49 4.89
N THR A 50 6.60 -6.20 3.97
CA THR A 50 5.51 -7.14 4.30
C THR A 50 6.02 -8.45 4.93
N GLY A 51 7.29 -8.79 4.75
CA GLY A 51 7.87 -10.05 5.24
C GLY A 51 7.79 -11.21 4.26
N LEU A 52 7.36 -10.96 3.02
CA LEU A 52 7.36 -11.97 1.94
C LEU A 52 8.79 -12.42 1.58
N ILE A 53 9.76 -11.50 1.65
CA ILE A 53 11.17 -11.82 1.47
C ILE A 53 12.01 -11.16 2.56
N PRO A 54 13.07 -11.80 3.09
CA PRO A 54 13.97 -11.17 4.03
C PRO A 54 14.92 -10.19 3.31
N PRO A 55 15.25 -9.04 3.92
CA PRO A 55 16.34 -8.20 3.45
C PRO A 55 17.69 -8.91 3.66
N LYS A 56 18.69 -8.65 2.77
CA LYS A 56 20.09 -9.10 2.95
C LYS A 56 20.76 -8.34 4.09
N SER A 57 20.45 -7.05 4.23
CA SER A 57 20.94 -6.18 5.30
C SER A 57 19.94 -5.08 5.60
N GLY A 58 20.15 -4.36 6.70
CA GLY A 58 19.26 -3.32 7.18
C GLY A 58 18.20 -3.89 8.15
N LYS A 59 17.31 -3.02 8.59
CA LYS A 59 16.30 -3.37 9.60
C LYS A 59 14.97 -2.67 9.35
N ILE A 60 13.89 -3.28 9.83
CA ILE A 60 12.53 -2.78 9.72
C ILE A 60 11.93 -2.76 11.12
N TYR A 61 11.28 -1.64 11.48
CA TYR A 61 10.71 -1.43 12.80
C TYR A 61 9.27 -0.91 12.71
N ILE A 62 8.43 -1.35 13.63
CA ILE A 62 7.21 -0.63 14.02
C ILE A 62 7.48 -0.01 15.38
N ASN A 63 7.47 1.32 15.44
CA ASN A 63 7.93 2.08 16.59
C ASN A 63 9.36 1.64 16.98
N ASN A 64 9.52 1.04 18.17
CA ASN A 64 10.81 0.54 18.67
C ASN A 64 10.97 -0.99 18.50
N LYS A 65 9.94 -1.70 18.00
CA LYS A 65 9.99 -3.15 17.83
C LYS A 65 10.64 -3.51 16.50
N ASP A 66 11.75 -4.24 16.53
CA ASP A 66 12.40 -4.81 15.34
C ASP A 66 11.51 -5.95 14.80
N ILE A 67 11.02 -5.79 13.57
CA ILE A 67 10.18 -6.77 12.88
C ILE A 67 10.88 -7.43 11.70
N THR A 68 12.18 -7.21 11.54
CA THR A 68 12.95 -7.61 10.35
C THR A 68 12.84 -9.10 10.04
N LYS A 69 12.79 -9.94 11.09
CA LYS A 69 12.76 -11.40 10.96
C LYS A 69 11.36 -12.01 11.12
N LEU A 70 10.35 -11.17 11.41
CA LEU A 70 8.98 -11.64 11.57
C LEU A 70 8.39 -12.04 10.21
N SER A 71 7.57 -13.07 10.22
CA SER A 71 6.79 -13.54 9.08
C SER A 71 5.69 -12.54 8.66
N ILE A 72 5.06 -12.77 7.52
CA ILE A 72 3.99 -11.90 7.01
C ILE A 72 2.78 -11.86 7.94
N ASP A 73 2.38 -13.00 8.51
CA ASP A 73 1.27 -13.13 9.45
C ASP A 73 1.58 -12.43 10.78
N GLU A 74 2.79 -12.58 11.32
CA GLU A 74 3.23 -11.86 12.52
C GLU A 74 3.21 -10.33 12.30
N ARG A 75 3.61 -9.86 11.11
CA ARG A 75 3.55 -8.43 10.77
C ARG A 75 2.12 -7.94 10.56
N ALA A 76 1.25 -8.77 9.97
CA ALA A 76 -0.17 -8.46 9.85
C ALA A 76 -0.81 -8.28 11.23
N ASN A 77 -0.51 -9.16 12.19
CA ASN A 77 -0.96 -9.06 13.58
C ASN A 77 -0.41 -7.82 14.32
N LEU A 78 0.71 -7.26 13.87
CA LEU A 78 1.24 -5.97 14.37
C LEU A 78 0.62 -4.75 13.69
N GLY A 79 -0.26 -4.97 12.71
CA GLY A 79 -1.02 -3.94 12.01
C GLY A 79 -0.40 -3.48 10.69
N ILE A 80 0.30 -4.35 9.96
CA ILE A 80 0.72 -4.09 8.57
C ILE A 80 -0.27 -4.78 7.62
N GLY A 81 -1.10 -3.98 6.92
CA GLY A 81 -1.91 -4.45 5.81
C GLY A 81 -1.14 -4.38 4.48
N TYR A 82 -1.48 -5.27 3.54
CA TYR A 82 -0.88 -5.27 2.21
C TYR A 82 -1.93 -5.51 1.13
N LEU A 83 -1.95 -4.63 0.15
CA LEU A 83 -2.71 -4.76 -1.08
C LEU A 83 -1.74 -5.01 -2.23
N ALA A 84 -1.70 -6.24 -2.72
CA ALA A 84 -0.81 -6.66 -3.80
C ALA A 84 -1.20 -6.00 -5.15
N GLN A 85 -0.25 -5.94 -6.07
CA GLN A 85 -0.46 -5.53 -7.45
C GLN A 85 -1.42 -6.49 -8.17
N GLU A 86 -1.18 -7.79 -8.04
CA GLU A 86 -2.04 -8.82 -8.60
C GLU A 86 -3.37 -8.92 -7.85
N PRO A 87 -4.48 -9.19 -8.56
CA PRO A 87 -5.78 -9.37 -7.93
C PRO A 87 -5.76 -10.45 -6.86
N SER A 88 -6.14 -10.06 -5.64
CA SER A 88 -6.12 -10.94 -4.48
C SER A 88 -7.51 -11.39 -4.00
N ILE A 89 -8.59 -10.89 -4.65
CA ILE A 89 -9.97 -11.24 -4.27
C ILE A 89 -10.19 -12.76 -4.32
N PHE A 90 -10.86 -13.33 -3.35
CA PHE A 90 -11.32 -14.71 -3.40
C PHE A 90 -12.47 -14.82 -4.40
N ARG A 91 -12.14 -15.28 -5.60
CA ARG A 91 -13.02 -15.27 -6.78
C ARG A 91 -14.31 -16.07 -6.58
N GLY A 92 -14.24 -17.15 -5.80
CA GLY A 92 -15.35 -18.03 -5.45
C GLY A 92 -16.17 -17.60 -4.24
N LEU A 93 -15.89 -16.43 -3.65
CA LEU A 93 -16.63 -15.86 -2.54
C LEU A 93 -17.34 -14.57 -2.96
N SER A 94 -18.47 -14.23 -2.29
CA SER A 94 -19.09 -12.93 -2.45
C SER A 94 -18.23 -11.81 -1.90
N VAL A 95 -18.53 -10.55 -2.22
CA VAL A 95 -17.87 -9.37 -1.61
C VAL A 95 -18.01 -9.42 -0.08
N ASN A 96 -19.21 -9.75 0.40
CA ASN A 96 -19.49 -9.90 1.82
C ASN A 96 -18.58 -10.96 2.47
N ASP A 97 -18.52 -12.14 1.88
CA ASP A 97 -17.73 -13.27 2.43
C ASP A 97 -16.23 -13.03 2.34
N ASN A 98 -15.77 -12.31 1.32
CA ASN A 98 -14.38 -11.87 1.23
C ASN A 98 -13.95 -11.02 2.43
N ILE A 99 -14.79 -10.09 2.88
CA ILE A 99 -14.50 -9.23 4.03
C ILE A 99 -14.70 -10.01 5.32
N LEU A 100 -15.78 -10.80 5.40
CA LEU A 100 -16.12 -11.59 6.57
C LEU A 100 -15.04 -12.62 6.91
N ALA A 101 -14.40 -13.24 5.91
CA ALA A 101 -13.31 -14.20 6.09
C ALA A 101 -12.14 -13.63 6.92
N ILE A 102 -11.87 -12.34 6.83
CA ILE A 102 -10.85 -11.68 7.66
C ILE A 102 -11.42 -11.31 9.03
N LEU A 103 -12.64 -10.79 9.08
CA LEU A 103 -13.28 -10.42 10.35
C LEU A 103 -13.47 -11.62 11.27
N GLU A 104 -13.75 -12.81 10.75
CA GLU A 104 -13.90 -14.03 11.54
C GLU A 104 -12.63 -14.44 12.26
N GLN A 105 -11.46 -14.15 11.70
CA GLN A 105 -10.16 -14.43 12.33
C GLN A 105 -9.81 -13.48 13.48
N ARG A 106 -10.54 -12.37 13.64
CA ARG A 106 -10.33 -11.41 14.74
C ARG A 106 -10.92 -11.93 16.03
N GLU A 107 -10.05 -12.18 17.00
CA GLU A 107 -10.44 -12.63 18.36
C GLU A 107 -10.69 -11.46 19.31
N ASP A 108 -10.26 -10.26 18.95
CA ASP A 108 -10.34 -9.01 19.73
C ASP A 108 -11.73 -8.35 19.68
N ILE A 109 -12.62 -8.78 18.79
CA ILE A 109 -13.97 -8.24 18.60
C ILE A 109 -15.02 -9.37 18.60
N ASN A 110 -16.20 -9.09 19.19
CA ASN A 110 -17.30 -10.04 19.27
C ASN A 110 -18.12 -10.11 17.96
N LYS A 111 -19.05 -11.06 17.88
CA LYS A 111 -19.87 -11.31 16.67
C LYS A 111 -20.68 -10.08 16.22
N LYS A 112 -21.17 -9.28 17.18
CA LYS A 112 -21.94 -8.06 16.88
C LYS A 112 -21.03 -7.00 16.25
N GLU A 113 -19.87 -6.78 16.84
CA GLU A 113 -18.86 -5.83 16.34
C GLU A 113 -18.33 -6.22 14.96
N LYS A 114 -18.13 -7.53 14.69
CA LYS A 114 -17.78 -8.03 13.36
C LYS A 114 -18.82 -7.66 12.31
N LYS A 115 -20.11 -7.82 12.64
CA LYS A 115 -21.22 -7.45 11.75
C LYS A 115 -21.29 -5.93 11.52
N GLU A 116 -21.12 -5.15 12.56
CA GLU A 116 -21.09 -3.68 12.47
C GLU A 116 -19.92 -3.21 11.60
N LYS A 117 -18.73 -3.78 11.81
CA LYS A 117 -17.52 -3.48 11.01
C LYS A 117 -17.67 -3.87 9.55
N LEU A 118 -18.30 -5.01 9.27
CA LEU A 118 -18.63 -5.42 7.90
C LEU A 118 -19.50 -4.38 7.19
N LEU A 119 -20.60 -3.96 7.85
CA LEU A 119 -21.51 -2.95 7.28
C LEU A 119 -20.80 -1.59 7.09
N GLU A 120 -19.97 -1.18 8.05
CA GLU A 120 -19.15 0.03 7.95
C GLU A 120 -18.25 -0.03 6.72
N LEU A 121 -17.52 -1.14 6.51
CA LEU A 121 -16.63 -1.32 5.37
C LEU A 121 -17.39 -1.29 4.04
N LEU A 122 -18.49 -2.04 3.94
CA LEU A 122 -19.34 -2.06 2.74
C LEU A 122 -19.81 -0.65 2.34
N LYS A 123 -20.24 0.17 3.31
CA LYS A 123 -20.66 1.55 3.08
C LYS A 123 -19.50 2.47 2.75
N THR A 124 -18.40 2.41 3.51
CA THR A 124 -17.22 3.27 3.34
C THR A 124 -16.65 3.14 1.93
N PHE A 125 -16.65 1.93 1.38
CA PHE A 125 -16.12 1.60 0.05
C PHE A 125 -17.16 1.62 -1.07
N ASN A 126 -18.42 2.00 -0.76
CA ASN A 126 -19.53 2.05 -1.73
C ASN A 126 -19.68 0.72 -2.50
N ILE A 127 -19.65 -0.41 -1.78
CA ILE A 127 -19.79 -1.76 -2.32
C ILE A 127 -20.96 -2.53 -1.70
N GLU A 128 -21.83 -1.86 -0.94
CA GLU A 128 -23.00 -2.47 -0.29
C GLU A 128 -23.97 -3.04 -1.33
N HIS A 129 -24.18 -2.32 -2.45
CA HIS A 129 -25.08 -2.73 -3.53
C HIS A 129 -24.63 -4.00 -4.25
N ILE A 130 -23.33 -4.33 -4.21
CA ILE A 130 -22.75 -5.53 -4.80
C ILE A 130 -22.31 -6.57 -3.75
N LYS A 131 -22.72 -6.45 -2.50
CA LYS A 131 -22.25 -7.30 -1.39
C LYS A 131 -22.42 -8.81 -1.64
N ASN A 132 -23.44 -9.20 -2.41
CA ASN A 132 -23.72 -10.59 -2.75
C ASN A 132 -23.11 -11.01 -4.10
N THR A 133 -22.45 -10.10 -4.83
CA THR A 133 -21.79 -10.41 -6.11
C THR A 133 -20.51 -11.20 -5.86
N MET A 134 -20.31 -12.25 -6.64
CA MET A 134 -19.11 -13.10 -6.55
C MET A 134 -17.87 -12.35 -7.04
N GLY A 135 -16.73 -12.57 -6.39
CA GLY A 135 -15.46 -11.91 -6.72
C GLY A 135 -15.03 -12.02 -8.18
N ILE A 136 -15.38 -13.14 -8.86
CA ILE A 136 -15.08 -13.36 -10.27
C ILE A 136 -15.86 -12.41 -11.20
N SER A 137 -17.02 -11.90 -10.77
CA SER A 137 -17.92 -11.10 -11.59
C SER A 137 -17.73 -9.58 -11.39
N LEU A 138 -16.79 -9.17 -10.54
CA LEU A 138 -16.54 -7.76 -10.25
C LEU A 138 -15.77 -7.07 -11.38
N SER A 139 -16.16 -5.85 -11.70
CA SER A 139 -15.34 -4.93 -12.50
C SER A 139 -14.00 -4.62 -11.83
N GLY A 140 -13.03 -4.05 -12.55
CA GLY A 140 -11.72 -3.69 -12.00
C GLY A 140 -11.82 -2.78 -10.77
N GLY A 141 -12.61 -1.71 -10.86
CA GLY A 141 -12.80 -0.74 -9.77
C GLY A 141 -13.55 -1.34 -8.56
N GLU A 142 -14.63 -2.10 -8.80
CA GLU A 142 -15.36 -2.79 -7.73
C GLU A 142 -14.47 -3.79 -6.99
N ARG A 143 -13.72 -4.59 -7.75
CA ARG A 143 -12.76 -5.54 -7.21
C ARG A 143 -11.73 -4.83 -6.33
N ARG A 144 -11.13 -3.73 -6.81
CA ARG A 144 -10.11 -3.00 -6.05
C ARG A 144 -10.68 -2.41 -4.76
N ARG A 145 -11.88 -1.86 -4.78
CA ARG A 145 -12.58 -1.39 -3.57
C ARG A 145 -12.84 -2.53 -2.58
N ALA A 146 -13.29 -3.69 -3.05
CA ALA A 146 -13.52 -4.86 -2.19
C ALA A 146 -12.21 -5.41 -1.59
N GLU A 147 -11.12 -5.44 -2.35
CA GLU A 147 -9.79 -5.86 -1.86
C GLU A 147 -9.25 -4.92 -0.78
N ILE A 148 -9.40 -3.60 -0.95
CA ILE A 148 -9.00 -2.62 0.07
C ILE A 148 -9.88 -2.77 1.32
N ALA A 149 -11.20 -2.90 1.15
CA ALA A 149 -12.11 -3.13 2.27
C ALA A 149 -11.74 -4.39 3.06
N ARG A 150 -11.42 -5.47 2.37
CA ARG A 150 -10.93 -6.71 2.99
C ARG A 150 -9.61 -6.51 3.74
N ALA A 151 -8.65 -5.80 3.15
CA ALA A 151 -7.37 -5.51 3.82
C ALA A 151 -7.56 -4.67 5.10
N LEU A 152 -8.59 -3.82 5.14
CA LEU A 152 -8.91 -3.01 6.32
C LEU A 152 -9.74 -3.75 7.38
N ALA A 153 -10.28 -4.91 7.07
CA ALA A 153 -11.01 -5.72 8.04
C ALA A 153 -10.11 -6.17 9.21
N SER A 154 -8.79 -6.28 8.99
CA SER A 154 -7.80 -6.56 10.04
C SER A 154 -7.44 -5.34 10.92
N ASP A 155 -8.02 -4.16 10.66
CA ASP A 155 -7.75 -2.90 11.38
C ASP A 155 -6.25 -2.51 11.40
N PRO A 156 -5.60 -2.39 10.24
CA PRO A 156 -4.18 -2.14 10.17
C PRO A 156 -3.82 -0.73 10.60
N LYS A 157 -2.64 -0.56 11.22
CA LYS A 157 -2.02 0.75 11.53
C LYS A 157 -1.33 1.33 10.31
N PHE A 158 -0.82 0.45 9.45
CA PHE A 158 -0.15 0.80 8.20
C PHE A 158 -0.70 -0.07 7.08
N ILE A 159 -0.88 0.51 5.90
CA ILE A 159 -1.25 -0.24 4.69
C ILE A 159 -0.26 0.05 3.56
N LEU A 160 0.22 -1.00 2.93
CA LEU A 160 1.04 -0.94 1.74
C LEU A 160 0.15 -1.18 0.52
N LEU A 161 0.11 -0.22 -0.40
CA LEU A 161 -0.69 -0.27 -1.63
C LEU A 161 0.25 -0.40 -2.83
N ASP A 162 0.35 -1.60 -3.40
CA ASP A 162 1.19 -1.86 -4.57
C ASP A 162 0.35 -1.67 -5.86
N GLU A 163 0.65 -0.61 -6.59
CA GLU A 163 -0.02 -0.18 -7.82
C GLU A 163 -1.58 -0.16 -7.73
N PRO A 164 -2.16 0.60 -6.78
CA PRO A 164 -3.61 0.59 -6.57
C PRO A 164 -4.41 1.18 -7.73
N PHE A 165 -3.79 1.96 -8.63
CA PHE A 165 -4.44 2.59 -9.78
C PHE A 165 -4.25 1.78 -11.07
N ALA A 166 -3.53 0.64 -11.03
CA ALA A 166 -3.26 -0.15 -12.22
C ALA A 166 -4.52 -0.85 -12.74
N GLY A 167 -4.79 -0.71 -14.04
CA GLY A 167 -5.85 -1.45 -14.72
C GLY A 167 -7.28 -1.08 -14.32
N ILE A 168 -7.50 0.12 -13.79
CA ILE A 168 -8.83 0.66 -13.47
C ILE A 168 -9.11 1.92 -14.30
N ASP A 169 -10.39 2.24 -14.47
CA ASP A 169 -10.85 3.40 -15.22
C ASP A 169 -10.63 4.72 -14.43
N PRO A 170 -10.61 5.89 -15.12
CA PRO A 170 -10.34 7.18 -14.48
C PRO A 170 -11.29 7.55 -13.34
N ILE A 171 -12.57 7.15 -13.42
CA ILE A 171 -13.56 7.43 -12.36
C ILE A 171 -13.18 6.61 -11.13
N SER A 172 -12.87 5.34 -11.31
CA SER A 172 -12.40 4.46 -10.22
C SER A 172 -11.08 4.94 -9.60
N VAL A 173 -10.19 5.59 -10.36
CA VAL A 173 -8.97 6.21 -9.80
C VAL A 173 -9.34 7.28 -8.77
N ILE A 174 -10.29 8.18 -9.11
CA ILE A 174 -10.76 9.23 -8.18
C ILE A 174 -11.34 8.61 -6.91
N ASP A 175 -12.16 7.57 -7.05
CA ASP A 175 -12.74 6.84 -5.91
C ASP A 175 -11.63 6.29 -4.98
N ILE A 176 -10.59 5.67 -5.55
CA ILE A 176 -9.46 5.12 -4.76
C ILE A 176 -8.66 6.25 -4.10
N GLN A 177 -8.44 7.38 -4.79
CA GLN A 177 -7.79 8.56 -4.19
C GLN A 177 -8.56 9.07 -2.98
N ASP A 178 -9.90 9.13 -3.06
CA ASP A 178 -10.74 9.57 -1.94
C ASP A 178 -10.74 8.57 -0.79
N ILE A 179 -10.67 7.27 -1.10
CA ILE A 179 -10.46 6.23 -0.11
C ILE A 179 -9.13 6.44 0.62
N ILE A 180 -8.03 6.65 -0.09
CA ILE A 180 -6.70 6.91 0.49
C ILE A 180 -6.75 8.13 1.43
N LYS A 181 -7.40 9.22 1.00
CA LYS A 181 -7.59 10.41 1.85
C LYS A 181 -8.40 10.12 3.12
N LYS A 182 -9.45 9.28 3.04
CA LYS A 182 -10.23 8.84 4.20
C LYS A 182 -9.39 7.98 5.15
N LEU A 183 -8.60 7.04 4.65
CA LEU A 183 -7.72 6.20 5.46
C LEU A 183 -6.68 7.03 6.21
N LYS A 184 -6.09 8.02 5.55
CA LYS A 184 -5.19 9.00 6.18
C LYS A 184 -5.89 9.73 7.33
N LYS A 185 -7.12 10.24 7.11
CA LYS A 185 -7.92 10.91 8.17
C LYS A 185 -8.23 9.98 9.35
N ASN A 186 -8.37 8.69 9.11
CA ASN A 186 -8.55 7.66 10.12
C ASN A 186 -7.23 7.22 10.79
N ASN A 187 -6.18 8.04 10.66
CA ASN A 187 -4.87 7.82 11.27
C ASN A 187 -4.17 6.51 10.83
N ILE A 188 -4.43 6.04 9.61
CA ILE A 188 -3.70 4.93 8.98
C ILE A 188 -2.51 5.50 8.23
N GLY A 189 -1.31 4.95 8.45
CA GLY A 189 -0.11 5.26 7.65
C GLY A 189 -0.13 4.50 6.33
N ILE A 190 0.13 5.16 5.23
CA ILE A 190 0.02 4.56 3.89
C ILE A 190 1.37 4.66 3.17
N LEU A 191 1.85 3.52 2.68
CA LEU A 191 2.97 3.46 1.73
C LEU A 191 2.40 3.00 0.39
N ILE A 192 2.55 3.84 -0.64
CA ILE A 192 1.98 3.61 -1.96
C ILE A 192 3.08 3.58 -3.02
N THR A 193 3.00 2.66 -3.98
CA THR A 193 3.75 2.73 -5.23
C THR A 193 2.78 2.60 -6.40
N ASP A 194 3.05 3.34 -7.47
CA ASP A 194 2.31 3.21 -8.72
C ASP A 194 3.17 3.75 -9.87
N HIS A 195 2.84 3.36 -11.09
CA HIS A 195 3.41 3.94 -12.30
C HIS A 195 2.60 5.15 -12.80
N ASN A 196 1.38 5.35 -12.33
CA ASN A 196 0.57 6.55 -12.52
C ASN A 196 1.06 7.66 -11.59
N VAL A 197 2.15 8.31 -12.00
CA VAL A 197 2.89 9.25 -11.14
C VAL A 197 2.05 10.43 -10.69
N ARG A 198 1.24 10.99 -11.61
CA ARG A 198 0.41 12.16 -11.33
C ARG A 198 -0.59 11.86 -10.22
N GLU A 199 -1.38 10.82 -10.42
CA GLU A 199 -2.43 10.35 -9.50
C GLU A 199 -1.86 10.01 -8.12
N THR A 200 -0.64 9.44 -8.10
CA THR A 200 0.04 9.08 -6.86
C THR A 200 0.56 10.32 -6.12
N LEU A 201 1.21 11.25 -6.85
CA LEU A 201 1.72 12.48 -6.23
C LEU A 201 0.59 13.37 -5.68
N ASP A 202 -0.64 13.27 -6.22
CA ASP A 202 -1.79 14.06 -5.76
C ASP A 202 -2.32 13.61 -4.39
N VAL A 203 -2.08 12.37 -4.00
CA VAL A 203 -2.51 11.85 -2.69
C VAL A 203 -1.38 11.79 -1.66
N CYS A 204 -0.11 11.86 -2.09
CA CYS A 204 1.05 11.75 -1.21
C CYS A 204 1.37 13.07 -0.49
N ASP A 205 1.70 12.99 0.80
CA ASP A 205 2.26 14.12 1.55
C ASP A 205 3.73 14.36 1.16
N ARG A 206 4.49 13.28 1.01
CA ARG A 206 5.87 13.27 0.51
C ARG A 206 6.15 11.96 -0.21
N SER A 207 7.22 11.93 -0.97
CA SER A 207 7.60 10.76 -1.76
C SER A 207 9.10 10.53 -1.75
N TYR A 208 9.48 9.27 -1.86
CA TYR A 208 10.84 8.82 -2.13
C TYR A 208 10.94 8.37 -3.59
N ILE A 209 11.97 8.82 -4.29
CA ILE A 209 12.22 8.42 -5.67
C ILE A 209 13.34 7.39 -5.69
N LEU A 210 12.98 6.17 -6.07
CA LEU A 210 13.91 5.04 -6.22
C LEU A 210 14.37 4.95 -7.67
N ASN A 211 15.68 4.96 -7.89
CA ASN A 211 16.28 4.74 -9.20
C ASN A 211 17.60 3.99 -9.04
N ASN A 212 17.89 3.05 -9.94
CA ASN A 212 19.07 2.21 -9.87
C ASN A 212 19.35 1.69 -8.44
N SER A 213 18.31 1.07 -7.84
CA SER A 213 18.36 0.45 -6.52
C SER A 213 18.54 1.41 -5.33
N LYS A 214 18.58 2.73 -5.52
CA LYS A 214 18.83 3.73 -4.45
C LYS A 214 17.79 4.84 -4.45
N ILE A 215 17.53 5.43 -3.27
CA ILE A 215 16.79 6.69 -3.19
C ILE A 215 17.65 7.81 -3.75
N ILE A 216 17.12 8.52 -4.74
CA ILE A 216 17.80 9.64 -5.42
C ILE A 216 17.21 10.99 -5.04
N ALA A 217 15.97 11.02 -4.53
CA ALA A 217 15.31 12.21 -4.03
C ALA A 217 14.25 11.81 -2.98
N GLU A 218 14.00 12.73 -2.06
CA GLU A 218 12.93 12.68 -1.06
C GLU A 218 12.38 14.10 -0.89
N GLY A 219 11.07 14.25 -0.73
CA GLY A 219 10.44 15.55 -0.51
C GLY A 219 8.93 15.52 -0.71
N LYS A 220 8.29 16.68 -0.51
CA LYS A 220 6.87 16.88 -0.81
C LYS A 220 6.62 16.77 -2.30
N SER A 221 5.38 16.45 -2.69
CA SER A 221 5.03 16.28 -4.10
C SER A 221 5.46 17.45 -4.98
N LYS A 222 5.35 18.70 -4.50
CA LYS A 222 5.79 19.90 -5.23
C LYS A 222 7.31 19.92 -5.45
N GLU A 223 8.09 19.53 -4.45
CA GLU A 223 9.57 19.47 -4.51
C GLU A 223 10.03 18.36 -5.46
N ILE A 224 9.38 17.20 -5.41
CA ILE A 224 9.66 16.07 -6.32
C ILE A 224 9.42 16.47 -7.78
N ARG A 225 8.33 17.19 -8.07
CA ARG A 225 7.98 17.64 -9.42
C ARG A 225 9.00 18.63 -10.00
N SER A 226 9.54 19.52 -9.18
CA SER A 226 10.53 20.54 -9.60
C SER A 226 11.98 20.04 -9.56
N ASN A 227 12.23 18.81 -9.12
CA ASN A 227 13.57 18.27 -9.00
C ASN A 227 14.10 17.85 -10.39
N GLU A 228 15.10 18.58 -10.91
CA GLU A 228 15.70 18.34 -12.23
C GLU A 228 16.19 16.90 -12.42
N LYS A 229 16.81 16.32 -11.38
CA LYS A 229 17.29 14.93 -11.44
C LYS A 229 16.14 13.94 -11.59
N VAL A 230 15.02 14.18 -10.90
CA VAL A 230 13.81 13.35 -10.99
C VAL A 230 13.15 13.52 -12.36
N GLN A 231 13.04 14.74 -12.85
CA GLN A 231 12.53 15.02 -14.20
C GLN A 231 13.33 14.28 -15.26
N LYS A 232 14.67 14.39 -15.23
CA LYS A 232 15.54 13.76 -16.20
C LYS A 232 15.49 12.23 -16.24
N VAL A 233 15.31 11.56 -15.08
CA VAL A 233 15.42 10.09 -15.00
C VAL A 233 14.08 9.37 -14.86
N TYR A 234 12.98 10.07 -14.57
CA TYR A 234 11.70 9.44 -14.26
C TYR A 234 10.46 10.16 -14.82
N LEU A 235 10.34 11.47 -14.62
CA LEU A 235 9.13 12.20 -15.01
C LEU A 235 9.12 12.58 -16.49
N GLY A 236 10.30 12.82 -17.07
CA GLY A 236 10.47 13.46 -18.38
C GLY A 236 10.43 15.00 -18.31
N GLU A 237 11.11 15.66 -19.22
CA GLU A 237 11.28 17.13 -19.23
C GLU A 237 9.95 17.88 -19.45
N ASN A 238 8.98 17.23 -20.08
CA ASN A 238 7.65 17.80 -20.39
C ASN A 238 6.55 17.42 -19.40
N PHE A 239 6.90 16.89 -18.21
CA PHE A 239 5.92 16.54 -17.20
C PHE A 239 5.23 17.79 -16.64
N LYS A 240 4.09 18.16 -17.26
CA LYS A 240 3.18 19.22 -16.83
C LYS A 240 1.92 18.58 -16.23
N MET A 241 1.39 19.21 -15.20
CA MET A 241 0.06 18.89 -14.62
C MET A 241 -1.02 19.75 -15.27
#